data_7d6659f0e89d081172adad2e4c259ed5
#
_entry.id   7d6659f0e89d081172adad2e4c259ed5
#
_cell.length_a   1.000
_cell.length_b   1.000
_cell.length_c   1.000
_cell.angle_alpha   90.00
_cell.angle_beta   90.00
_cell.angle_gamma   90.00
#
_symmetry.space_group_name_H-M   'P 1'
#
loop_
_entity.id
_entity.type
_entity.pdbx_description
1 polymer ?
#
loop_
_entity_poly.entity_id
_entity_poly.type
_entity_poly.pdbx_seq_one_letter_code
_entity_poly.pdbx_strand_id
1 'polypeptide(L)'
;MLKLKRYVSNKSLAIYCLINGLLKILFLVSPLVAKKFIDNAMNKNFNNMLIFGLIDVFLFVLTQVVSYIFDIFSKKVETSAISNIFKEVNENLDTYRVKEHSINRDRINQEITNNLTLIKGFIVDIPVSIVFSIITMIAIFLIMLKLSISLALVMIIVVPVGAYISYKLGYLISDYSEKDLTNNRDIKGYLLDKYSITKSERLLKKKQMFDIKILLENYENTLNKKYKLESLVNNMMIYFVLNGVIISMYLISGYYVYRNMITIGTFYATQLYVSRFWTPVEYLFDIRNQYLTAKPAINSFLNFMEVKKTRYNYDIIKE
;
A
#
# COMPACT_ATOMS: atom_id res chain seq x y z
N MET A 1 3.95 6.79 -12.47
CA MET A 1 2.58 6.29 -12.20
C MET A 1 1.61 6.58 -13.35
N LEU A 2 1.47 7.81 -13.85
CA LEU A 2 0.54 8.14 -14.96
C LEU A 2 0.78 7.30 -16.24
N LYS A 3 2.02 6.92 -16.54
CA LYS A 3 2.34 6.09 -17.71
C LYS A 3 1.80 4.65 -17.64
N LEU A 4 1.59 4.11 -16.44
CA LEU A 4 1.05 2.76 -16.23
C LEU A 4 -0.48 2.70 -16.40
N LYS A 5 -1.18 3.85 -16.26
CA LYS A 5 -2.63 3.94 -16.44
C LYS A 5 -3.10 3.50 -17.84
N ARG A 6 -2.25 3.58 -18.86
CA ARG A 6 -2.58 3.19 -20.23
C ARG A 6 -2.99 1.72 -20.41
N TYR A 7 -2.58 0.86 -19.47
CA TYR A 7 -2.89 -0.58 -19.49
C TYR A 7 -4.27 -0.92 -18.94
N VAL A 8 -4.99 0.07 -18.40
CA VAL A 8 -6.33 -0.11 -17.81
C VAL A 8 -7.36 0.67 -18.60
N SER A 9 -8.49 0.04 -18.90
CA SER A 9 -9.58 0.74 -19.57
C SER A 9 -10.22 1.78 -18.65
N ASN A 10 -10.56 2.95 -19.20
CA ASN A 10 -11.22 4.01 -18.44
C ASN A 10 -12.56 3.55 -17.83
N LYS A 11 -13.29 2.64 -18.52
CA LYS A 11 -14.54 2.05 -18.03
C LYS A 11 -14.29 1.18 -16.79
N SER A 12 -13.29 0.31 -16.82
CA SER A 12 -12.93 -0.52 -15.66
C SER A 12 -12.47 0.33 -14.48
N LEU A 13 -11.70 1.40 -14.73
CA LEU A 13 -11.25 2.32 -13.69
C LEU A 13 -12.45 3.07 -13.05
N ALA A 14 -13.42 3.52 -13.86
CA ALA A 14 -14.60 4.19 -13.35
C ALA A 14 -15.45 3.26 -12.45
N ILE A 15 -15.67 2.01 -12.87
CA ILE A 15 -16.39 1.01 -12.06
C ILE A 15 -15.63 0.71 -10.77
N TYR A 16 -14.31 0.58 -10.85
CA TYR A 16 -13.44 0.39 -9.67
C TYR A 16 -13.59 1.53 -8.65
N CYS A 17 -13.54 2.78 -9.11
CA CYS A 17 -13.74 3.96 -8.27
C CYS A 17 -15.16 4.02 -7.68
N LEU A 18 -16.19 3.64 -8.42
CA LEU A 18 -17.57 3.63 -7.93
C LEU A 18 -17.76 2.61 -6.80
N ILE A 19 -17.29 1.37 -6.97
CA ILE A 19 -17.42 0.33 -5.95
C ILE A 19 -16.60 0.70 -4.70
N ASN A 20 -15.38 1.19 -4.88
CA ASN A 20 -14.55 1.65 -3.76
C ASN A 20 -15.20 2.85 -3.02
N GLY A 21 -15.75 3.80 -3.76
CA GLY A 21 -16.50 4.93 -3.20
C GLY A 21 -17.69 4.47 -2.35
N LEU A 22 -18.47 3.51 -2.86
CA LEU A 22 -19.59 2.93 -2.13
C LEU A 22 -19.13 2.27 -0.82
N LEU A 23 -18.04 1.48 -0.86
CA LEU A 23 -17.46 0.90 0.34
C LEU A 23 -17.05 1.95 1.38
N LYS A 24 -16.45 3.07 0.94
CA LYS A 24 -16.06 4.15 1.85
C LYS A 24 -17.28 4.87 2.44
N ILE A 25 -18.35 5.02 1.69
CA ILE A 25 -19.62 5.58 2.21
C ILE A 25 -20.21 4.66 3.28
N LEU A 26 -20.31 3.35 3.02
CA LEU A 26 -20.81 2.38 3.99
C LEU A 26 -19.95 2.38 5.26
N PHE A 27 -18.65 2.44 5.11
CA PHE A 27 -17.70 2.55 6.19
C PHE A 27 -17.88 3.83 7.04
N LEU A 28 -18.23 4.96 6.42
CA LEU A 28 -18.45 6.22 7.12
C LEU A 28 -19.82 6.28 7.82
N VAL A 29 -20.83 5.64 7.28
CA VAL A 29 -22.22 5.70 7.80
C VAL A 29 -22.43 4.82 9.03
N SER A 30 -21.80 3.63 9.10
CA SER A 30 -22.01 2.65 10.18
C SER A 30 -21.83 3.23 11.59
N PRO A 31 -20.80 4.07 11.94
CA PRO A 31 -20.71 4.62 13.30
C PRO A 31 -21.84 5.59 13.67
N LEU A 32 -22.43 6.28 12.66
CA LEU A 32 -23.58 7.16 12.92
C LEU A 32 -24.85 6.38 13.23
N VAL A 33 -25.01 5.22 12.58
CA VAL A 33 -26.13 4.30 12.86
C VAL A 33 -25.95 3.69 14.25
N ALA A 34 -24.75 3.21 14.56
CA ALA A 34 -24.41 2.67 15.89
C ALA A 34 -24.61 3.72 17.01
N LYS A 35 -24.27 5.00 16.76
CA LYS A 35 -24.58 6.10 17.67
C LYS A 35 -26.08 6.17 17.96
N LYS A 36 -26.91 6.19 16.92
CA LYS A 36 -28.36 6.28 17.07
C LYS A 36 -28.95 5.06 17.78
N PHE A 37 -28.42 3.87 17.50
CA PHE A 37 -28.80 2.65 18.20
C PHE A 37 -28.57 2.80 19.72
N ILE A 38 -27.36 3.19 20.12
CA ILE A 38 -27.00 3.33 21.52
C ILE A 38 -27.79 4.46 22.21
N ASP A 39 -27.94 5.62 21.58
CA ASP A 39 -28.69 6.74 22.13
C ASP A 39 -30.18 6.39 22.38
N ASN A 40 -30.81 5.63 21.46
CA ASN A 40 -32.19 5.15 21.65
C ASN A 40 -32.30 4.06 22.73
N ALA A 41 -31.28 3.17 22.85
CA ALA A 41 -31.22 2.20 23.94
C ALA A 41 -31.15 2.90 25.31
N MET A 42 -30.31 3.92 25.45
CA MET A 42 -30.17 4.70 26.69
C MET A 42 -31.47 5.48 27.03
N ASN A 43 -32.16 5.99 26.01
CA ASN A 43 -33.43 6.69 26.16
C ASN A 43 -34.62 5.73 26.32
N LYS A 44 -34.39 4.41 26.44
CA LYS A 44 -35.43 3.37 26.57
C LYS A 44 -36.47 3.37 25.42
N ASN A 45 -36.10 3.89 24.25
CA ASN A 45 -36.96 3.89 23.06
C ASN A 45 -36.71 2.60 22.26
N PHE A 46 -37.43 1.53 22.65
CA PHE A 46 -37.24 0.19 22.10
C PHE A 46 -37.47 0.10 20.58
N ASN A 47 -38.54 0.76 20.08
CA ASN A 47 -38.86 0.70 18.65
C ASN A 47 -37.76 1.31 17.77
N ASN A 48 -37.27 2.50 18.10
CA ASN A 48 -36.20 3.15 17.36
C ASN A 48 -34.88 2.41 17.54
N MET A 49 -34.57 1.90 18.74
CA MET A 49 -33.40 1.05 18.98
C MET A 49 -33.41 -0.16 18.03
N LEU A 50 -34.54 -0.88 17.94
CA LEU A 50 -34.66 -2.05 17.08
C LEU A 50 -34.47 -1.70 15.59
N ILE A 51 -35.06 -0.61 15.13
CA ILE A 51 -34.92 -0.12 13.75
C ILE A 51 -33.44 0.16 13.44
N PHE A 52 -32.74 0.94 14.28
CA PHE A 52 -31.33 1.25 14.04
C PHE A 52 -30.41 0.02 14.20
N GLY A 53 -30.78 -0.92 15.06
CA GLY A 53 -30.07 -2.19 15.16
C GLY A 53 -30.20 -3.03 13.88
N LEU A 54 -31.40 -3.14 13.32
CA LEU A 54 -31.61 -3.81 12.04
C LEU A 54 -30.88 -3.13 10.87
N ILE A 55 -30.86 -1.78 10.86
CA ILE A 55 -30.10 -1.02 9.86
C ILE A 55 -28.60 -1.31 9.99
N ASP A 56 -28.06 -1.40 11.21
CA ASP A 56 -26.62 -1.69 11.41
C ASP A 56 -26.25 -3.10 10.94
N VAL A 57 -27.09 -4.10 11.25
CA VAL A 57 -26.93 -5.47 10.72
C VAL A 57 -26.99 -5.47 9.19
N PHE A 58 -27.96 -4.76 8.60
CA PHE A 58 -28.08 -4.66 7.14
C PHE A 58 -26.84 -3.99 6.52
N LEU A 59 -26.35 -2.90 7.09
CA LEU A 59 -25.13 -2.23 6.64
C LEU A 59 -23.89 -3.15 6.76
N PHE A 60 -23.81 -3.94 7.83
CA PHE A 60 -22.74 -4.91 7.99
C PHE A 60 -22.76 -5.95 6.86
N VAL A 61 -23.89 -6.60 6.62
CA VAL A 61 -24.04 -7.61 5.55
C VAL A 61 -23.75 -6.97 4.18
N LEU A 62 -24.32 -5.79 3.91
CA LEU A 62 -24.11 -5.08 2.66
C LEU A 62 -22.62 -4.74 2.44
N THR A 63 -21.93 -4.29 3.48
CA THR A 63 -20.51 -3.99 3.42
C THR A 63 -19.70 -5.23 3.05
N GLN A 64 -20.00 -6.41 3.65
CA GLN A 64 -19.31 -7.66 3.32
C GLN A 64 -19.55 -8.08 1.87
N VAL A 65 -20.80 -7.98 1.39
CA VAL A 65 -21.13 -8.34 0.01
C VAL A 65 -20.41 -7.40 -0.99
N VAL A 66 -20.46 -6.09 -0.73
CA VAL A 66 -19.80 -5.11 -1.63
C VAL A 66 -18.28 -5.27 -1.57
N SER A 67 -17.70 -5.57 -0.40
CA SER A 67 -16.27 -5.86 -0.25
C SER A 67 -15.87 -7.08 -1.09
N TYR A 68 -16.62 -8.17 -0.99
CA TYR A 68 -16.38 -9.36 -1.80
C TYR A 68 -16.42 -9.08 -3.31
N ILE A 69 -17.42 -8.31 -3.76
CA ILE A 69 -17.52 -7.90 -5.17
C ILE A 69 -16.33 -7.02 -5.58
N PHE A 70 -15.93 -6.11 -4.70
CA PHE A 70 -14.77 -5.24 -4.93
C PHE A 70 -13.47 -6.03 -5.07
N ASP A 71 -13.23 -7.01 -4.20
CA ASP A 71 -12.01 -7.83 -4.23
C ASP A 71 -11.90 -8.63 -5.54
N ILE A 72 -13.00 -9.26 -5.97
CA ILE A 72 -13.03 -9.98 -7.25
C ILE A 72 -12.78 -9.01 -8.42
N PHE A 73 -13.47 -7.87 -8.41
CA PHE A 73 -13.34 -6.90 -9.49
C PHE A 73 -11.95 -6.28 -9.53
N SER A 74 -11.37 -5.95 -8.39
CA SER A 74 -9.99 -5.45 -8.25
C SER A 74 -8.99 -6.42 -8.87
N LYS A 75 -9.08 -7.69 -8.53
CA LYS A 75 -8.20 -8.73 -9.10
C LYS A 75 -8.39 -8.91 -10.61
N LYS A 76 -9.62 -8.81 -11.09
CA LYS A 76 -9.91 -8.86 -12.53
C LYS A 76 -9.27 -7.69 -13.29
N VAL A 77 -9.35 -6.48 -12.74
CA VAL A 77 -8.74 -5.28 -13.34
C VAL A 77 -7.22 -5.39 -13.32
N GLU A 78 -6.63 -5.82 -12.21
CA GLU A 78 -5.19 -6.06 -12.08
C GLU A 78 -4.70 -7.09 -13.12
N THR A 79 -5.36 -8.23 -13.21
CA THR A 79 -5.02 -9.30 -14.17
C THR A 79 -5.15 -8.84 -15.62
N SER A 80 -6.21 -8.08 -15.95
CA SER A 80 -6.39 -7.50 -17.26
C SER A 80 -5.27 -6.52 -17.63
N ALA A 81 -4.85 -5.68 -16.69
CA ALA A 81 -3.74 -4.75 -16.89
C ALA A 81 -2.41 -5.50 -17.16
N ILE A 82 -2.13 -6.54 -16.39
CA ILE A 82 -0.95 -7.40 -16.56
C ILE A 82 -1.00 -8.10 -17.93
N SER A 83 -2.16 -8.63 -18.32
CA SER A 83 -2.35 -9.25 -19.65
C SER A 83 -2.06 -8.27 -20.79
N ASN A 84 -2.50 -7.01 -20.66
CA ASN A 84 -2.21 -5.98 -21.67
C ASN A 84 -0.71 -5.64 -21.73
N ILE A 85 -0.02 -5.64 -20.59
CA ILE A 85 1.44 -5.49 -20.53
C ILE A 85 2.12 -6.66 -21.25
N PHE A 86 1.72 -7.91 -20.99
CA PHE A 86 2.29 -9.09 -21.67
C PHE A 86 2.06 -9.06 -23.16
N LYS A 87 0.88 -8.61 -23.64
CA LYS A 87 0.61 -8.44 -25.07
C LYS A 87 1.57 -7.43 -25.69
N GLU A 88 1.74 -6.24 -25.07
CA GLU A 88 2.65 -5.22 -25.57
C GLU A 88 4.12 -5.71 -25.56
N VAL A 89 4.54 -6.46 -24.55
CA VAL A 89 5.87 -7.07 -24.51
C VAL A 89 6.03 -8.10 -25.61
N ASN A 90 5.05 -9.00 -25.83
CA ASN A 90 5.11 -10.03 -26.86
C ASN A 90 5.18 -9.44 -28.26
N GLU A 91 4.35 -8.46 -28.60
CA GLU A 91 4.38 -7.76 -29.89
C GLU A 91 5.73 -7.08 -30.16
N ASN A 92 6.50 -6.81 -29.11
CA ASN A 92 7.77 -6.10 -29.18
C ASN A 92 8.99 -7.01 -29.11
N LEU A 93 8.84 -8.27 -28.71
CA LEU A 93 9.94 -9.23 -28.63
C LEU A 93 10.64 -9.42 -29.97
N ASP A 94 9.89 -9.44 -31.08
CA ASP A 94 10.45 -9.58 -32.41
C ASP A 94 11.28 -8.37 -32.82
N THR A 95 10.87 -7.16 -32.44
CA THR A 95 11.64 -5.93 -32.65
C THR A 95 12.94 -5.91 -31.83
N TYR A 96 12.93 -6.46 -30.63
CA TYR A 96 14.12 -6.62 -29.80
C TYR A 96 15.10 -7.67 -30.36
N ARG A 97 14.59 -8.74 -30.96
CA ARG A 97 15.38 -9.87 -31.48
C ARG A 97 16.25 -9.50 -32.66
N VAL A 98 15.79 -8.55 -33.49
CA VAL A 98 16.44 -8.17 -34.75
C VAL A 98 17.66 -7.25 -34.55
N LYS A 99 17.73 -6.47 -33.48
CA LYS A 99 18.73 -5.37 -33.36
C LYS A 99 19.79 -5.52 -32.26
N GLU A 100 19.61 -6.41 -31.32
CA GLU A 100 20.64 -6.66 -30.29
C GLU A 100 20.91 -8.16 -30.15
N HIS A 101 22.04 -8.61 -30.69
CA HIS A 101 22.58 -9.97 -30.47
C HIS A 101 22.82 -10.31 -28.99
N SER A 102 22.47 -9.42 -28.04
CA SER A 102 22.73 -9.55 -26.61
C SER A 102 21.59 -9.11 -25.69
N ILE A 103 20.31 -9.15 -26.11
CA ILE A 103 19.27 -9.06 -25.08
C ILE A 103 19.33 -10.35 -24.28
N ASN A 104 20.00 -10.25 -23.16
CA ASN A 104 20.17 -11.34 -22.23
C ASN A 104 18.77 -11.81 -21.82
N ARG A 105 18.43 -13.07 -22.11
CA ARG A 105 17.18 -13.75 -21.70
C ARG A 105 16.87 -13.51 -20.24
N ASP A 106 17.91 -13.37 -19.43
CA ASP A 106 17.84 -13.10 -17.99
C ASP A 106 17.28 -11.71 -17.70
N ARG A 107 17.59 -10.70 -18.52
CA ARG A 107 17.04 -9.33 -18.36
C ARG A 107 15.54 -9.30 -18.64
N ILE A 108 15.08 -9.95 -19.73
CA ILE A 108 13.66 -10.04 -20.03
C ILE A 108 12.93 -10.77 -18.90
N ASN A 109 13.48 -11.87 -18.42
CA ASN A 109 12.92 -12.63 -17.32
C ASN A 109 12.86 -11.80 -16.03
N GLN A 110 13.91 -11.04 -15.72
CA GLN A 110 13.95 -10.15 -14.57
C GLN A 110 12.88 -9.05 -14.66
N GLU A 111 12.74 -8.39 -15.81
CA GLU A 111 11.75 -7.31 -15.98
C GLU A 111 10.32 -7.83 -15.92
N ILE A 112 10.04 -8.96 -16.56
CA ILE A 112 8.69 -9.53 -16.63
C ILE A 112 8.31 -10.23 -15.32
N THR A 113 9.21 -10.99 -14.70
CA THR A 113 8.86 -11.81 -13.53
C THR A 113 9.00 -11.04 -12.22
N ASN A 114 10.16 -10.41 -12.00
CA ASN A 114 10.46 -9.77 -10.73
C ASN A 114 9.91 -8.34 -10.67
N ASN A 115 10.21 -7.52 -11.68
CA ASN A 115 9.83 -6.12 -11.65
C ASN A 115 8.32 -5.93 -11.83
N LEU A 116 7.68 -6.70 -12.72
CA LEU A 116 6.23 -6.63 -12.90
C LEU A 116 5.46 -7.03 -11.64
N THR A 117 5.96 -8.04 -10.90
CA THR A 117 5.36 -8.44 -9.61
C THR A 117 5.41 -7.31 -8.58
N LEU A 118 6.49 -6.52 -8.52
CA LEU A 118 6.61 -5.37 -7.65
C LEU A 118 5.75 -4.18 -8.10
N ILE A 119 5.50 -4.05 -9.40
CA ILE A 119 4.82 -2.90 -10.00
C ILE A 119 3.29 -3.07 -10.02
N LYS A 120 2.79 -4.30 -10.02
CA LYS A 120 1.36 -4.61 -10.27
C LYS A 120 0.40 -3.77 -9.43
N GLY A 121 0.63 -3.60 -8.13
CA GLY A 121 -0.18 -2.78 -7.24
C GLY A 121 -0.17 -1.30 -7.60
N PHE A 122 0.90 -0.79 -8.23
CA PHE A 122 1.04 0.60 -8.64
C PHE A 122 0.27 0.96 -9.93
N ILE A 123 -0.31 -0.02 -10.62
CA ILE A 123 -1.05 0.23 -11.86
C ILE A 123 -2.42 0.85 -11.55
N VAL A 124 -3.17 0.28 -10.62
CA VAL A 124 -4.55 0.69 -10.30
C VAL A 124 -4.77 0.88 -8.81
N ASP A 125 -4.45 -0.14 -8.02
CA ASP A 125 -4.87 -0.21 -6.61
C ASP A 125 -4.28 0.94 -5.79
N ILE A 126 -2.98 1.10 -5.79
CA ILE A 126 -2.29 2.13 -4.98
C ILE A 126 -2.73 3.56 -5.35
N PRO A 127 -2.75 4.00 -6.64
CA PRO A 127 -3.16 5.35 -6.97
C PRO A 127 -4.59 5.68 -6.55
N VAL A 128 -5.52 4.74 -6.73
CA VAL A 128 -6.92 4.94 -6.36
C VAL A 128 -7.07 4.94 -4.86
N SER A 129 -6.44 4.01 -4.16
CA SER A 129 -6.50 3.92 -2.71
C SER A 129 -5.88 5.13 -1.99
N ILE A 130 -4.84 5.77 -2.54
CA ILE A 130 -4.32 7.05 -2.04
C ILE A 130 -5.42 8.12 -2.04
N VAL A 131 -6.10 8.30 -3.18
CA VAL A 131 -7.15 9.32 -3.33
C VAL A 131 -8.29 9.05 -2.34
N PHE A 132 -8.76 7.80 -2.28
CA PHE A 132 -9.85 7.44 -1.36
C PHE A 132 -9.44 7.50 0.11
N SER A 133 -8.18 7.23 0.46
CA SER A 133 -7.67 7.39 1.83
C SER A 133 -7.71 8.86 2.25
N ILE A 134 -7.26 9.78 1.41
CA ILE A 134 -7.31 11.23 1.68
C ILE A 134 -8.76 11.70 1.82
N ILE A 135 -9.65 11.29 0.90
CA ILE A 135 -11.09 11.64 0.95
C ILE A 135 -11.71 11.11 2.25
N THR A 136 -11.40 9.87 2.64
CA THR A 136 -11.93 9.24 3.86
C THR A 136 -11.43 9.98 5.11
N MET A 137 -10.17 10.37 5.17
CA MET A 137 -9.60 11.16 6.29
C MET A 137 -10.33 12.50 6.44
N ILE A 138 -10.51 13.23 5.33
CA ILE A 138 -11.23 14.51 5.32
C ILE A 138 -12.69 14.30 5.76
N ALA A 139 -13.36 13.28 5.25
CA ALA A 139 -14.75 12.98 5.59
C ALA A 139 -14.91 12.65 7.09
N ILE A 140 -14.03 11.78 7.64
CA ILE A 140 -14.04 11.46 9.08
C ILE A 140 -13.81 12.72 9.91
N PHE A 141 -12.83 13.54 9.53
CA PHE A 141 -12.56 14.80 10.22
C PHE A 141 -13.77 15.74 10.23
N LEU A 142 -14.45 15.92 9.09
CA LEU A 142 -15.66 16.73 9.00
C LEU A 142 -16.83 16.18 9.84
N ILE A 143 -16.99 14.86 9.90
CA ILE A 143 -17.98 14.21 10.77
C ILE A 143 -17.63 14.44 12.23
N MET A 144 -16.36 14.29 12.60
CA MET A 144 -15.90 14.51 13.96
C MET A 144 -16.09 15.96 14.42
N LEU A 145 -15.85 16.96 13.55
CA LEU A 145 -16.16 18.36 13.83
C LEU A 145 -17.63 18.58 14.18
N LYS A 146 -18.54 17.87 13.51
CA LYS A 146 -19.99 17.94 13.81
C LYS A 146 -20.36 17.21 15.11
N LEU A 147 -19.61 16.19 15.50
CA LEU A 147 -19.86 15.46 16.75
C LEU A 147 -19.29 16.20 17.96
N SER A 148 -18.05 16.67 17.87
CA SER A 148 -17.35 17.45 18.91
C SER A 148 -16.08 18.09 18.34
N ILE A 149 -16.02 19.42 18.37
CA ILE A 149 -14.86 20.18 17.85
C ILE A 149 -13.58 19.82 18.61
N SER A 150 -13.66 19.72 19.96
CA SER A 150 -12.49 19.41 20.80
C SER A 150 -11.89 18.05 20.46
N LEU A 151 -12.73 17.04 20.22
CA LEU A 151 -12.28 15.69 19.85
C LEU A 151 -11.68 15.67 18.44
N ALA A 152 -12.25 16.43 17.50
CA ALA A 152 -11.68 16.57 16.16
C ALA A 152 -10.29 17.21 16.17
N LEU A 153 -10.05 18.20 17.01
CA LEU A 153 -8.73 18.84 17.15
C LEU A 153 -7.66 17.87 17.68
N VAL A 154 -8.01 17.00 18.63
CA VAL A 154 -7.08 15.95 19.10
C VAL A 154 -6.67 15.03 17.95
N MET A 155 -7.59 14.63 17.07
CA MET A 155 -7.28 13.78 15.92
C MET A 155 -6.31 14.45 14.93
N ILE A 156 -6.39 15.74 14.72
CA ILE A 156 -5.51 16.46 13.78
C ILE A 156 -4.04 16.41 14.19
N ILE A 157 -3.75 16.37 15.49
CA ILE A 157 -2.38 16.32 16.01
C ILE A 157 -1.67 15.00 15.65
N VAL A 158 -2.43 13.91 15.51
CA VAL A 158 -1.89 12.57 15.21
C VAL A 158 -1.20 12.52 13.87
N VAL A 159 -1.80 13.15 12.85
CA VAL A 159 -1.31 13.08 11.47
C VAL A 159 0.09 13.68 11.30
N PRO A 160 0.37 14.90 11.78
CA PRO A 160 1.71 15.47 11.70
C PRO A 160 2.74 14.68 12.50
N VAL A 161 2.37 14.18 13.69
CA VAL A 161 3.28 13.39 14.54
C VAL A 161 3.65 12.07 13.84
N GLY A 162 2.66 11.33 13.35
CA GLY A 162 2.89 10.11 12.60
C GLY A 162 3.68 10.35 11.30
N ALA A 163 3.37 11.44 10.57
CA ALA A 163 4.10 11.83 9.37
C ALA A 163 5.56 12.17 9.67
N TYR A 164 5.83 12.90 10.75
CA TYR A 164 7.19 13.23 11.16
C TYR A 164 8.01 11.98 11.50
N ILE A 165 7.44 11.06 12.29
CA ILE A 165 8.07 9.81 12.65
C ILE A 165 8.36 8.96 11.39
N SER A 166 7.36 8.78 10.54
CA SER A 166 7.51 8.04 9.29
C SER A 166 8.52 8.67 8.34
N TYR A 167 8.59 10.00 8.26
CA TYR A 167 9.56 10.70 7.44
C TYR A 167 11.00 10.45 7.91
N LYS A 168 11.26 10.67 9.21
CA LYS A 168 12.60 10.56 9.78
C LYS A 168 13.15 9.13 9.74
N LEU A 169 12.31 8.15 10.03
CA LEU A 169 12.73 6.75 10.11
C LEU A 169 12.62 6.03 8.76
N GLY A 170 11.69 6.43 7.90
CA GLY A 170 11.57 5.87 6.55
C GLY A 170 12.82 6.10 5.69
N TYR A 171 13.56 7.18 5.91
CA TYR A 171 14.84 7.40 5.22
C TYR A 171 15.88 6.32 5.58
N LEU A 172 15.99 5.99 6.87
CA LEU A 172 16.90 4.95 7.33
C LEU A 172 16.52 3.56 6.80
N ILE A 173 15.22 3.24 6.77
CA ILE A 173 14.72 1.98 6.21
C ILE A 173 15.02 1.90 4.72
N SER A 174 14.88 3.02 3.98
CA SER A 174 15.21 3.08 2.55
C SER A 174 16.69 2.80 2.28
N ASP A 175 17.61 3.36 3.07
CA ASP A 175 19.05 3.13 2.95
C ASP A 175 19.41 1.63 3.16
N TYR A 176 18.83 1.01 4.21
CA TYR A 176 19.03 -0.44 4.41
C TYR A 176 18.36 -1.30 3.35
N SER A 177 17.24 -0.86 2.76
CA SER A 177 16.59 -1.56 1.65
C SER A 177 17.43 -1.53 0.37
N GLU A 178 18.11 -0.41 0.09
CA GLU A 178 19.04 -0.31 -1.04
C GLU A 178 20.27 -1.22 -0.84
N LYS A 179 20.82 -1.26 0.37
CA LYS A 179 21.91 -2.17 0.73
C LYS A 179 21.49 -3.64 0.63
N ASP A 180 20.28 -3.98 1.04
CA ASP A 180 19.68 -5.31 0.90
C ASP A 180 19.59 -5.73 -0.58
N LEU A 181 19.09 -4.85 -1.46
CA LEU A 181 19.04 -5.11 -2.90
C LEU A 181 20.44 -5.31 -3.50
N THR A 182 21.44 -4.56 -3.06
CA THR A 182 22.82 -4.68 -3.53
C THR A 182 23.41 -6.02 -3.09
N ASN A 183 23.30 -6.34 -1.80
CA ASN A 183 23.79 -7.62 -1.26
C ASN A 183 23.13 -8.83 -1.94
N ASN A 184 21.82 -8.75 -2.23
CA ASN A 184 21.08 -9.78 -2.96
C ASN A 184 21.61 -9.95 -4.40
N ARG A 185 21.97 -8.86 -5.09
CA ARG A 185 22.58 -8.93 -6.43
C ARG A 185 23.94 -9.60 -6.37
N ASP A 186 24.77 -9.24 -5.39
CA ASP A 186 26.11 -9.79 -5.24
C ASP A 186 26.07 -11.29 -4.94
N ILE A 187 25.15 -11.74 -4.07
CA ILE A 187 24.93 -13.16 -3.80
C ILE A 187 24.45 -13.90 -5.05
N LYS A 188 23.48 -13.35 -5.78
CA LYS A 188 22.96 -13.95 -7.03
C LYS A 188 24.06 -14.01 -8.10
N GLY A 189 24.82 -12.93 -8.26
CA GLY A 189 25.98 -12.89 -9.16
C GLY A 189 26.97 -14.00 -8.84
N TYR A 190 27.36 -14.12 -7.57
CA TYR A 190 28.27 -15.17 -7.11
C TYR A 190 27.72 -16.59 -7.39
N LEU A 191 26.44 -16.83 -7.14
CA LEU A 191 25.82 -18.14 -7.40
C LEU A 191 25.76 -18.47 -8.90
N LEU A 192 25.47 -17.49 -9.75
CA LEU A 192 25.45 -17.65 -11.21
C LEU A 192 26.86 -17.90 -11.75
N ASP A 193 27.85 -17.16 -11.30
CA ASP A 193 29.27 -17.38 -11.65
C ASP A 193 29.73 -18.78 -11.25
N LYS A 194 29.35 -19.22 -10.05
CA LYS A 194 29.68 -20.56 -9.56
C LYS A 194 29.00 -21.67 -10.37
N TYR A 195 27.79 -21.42 -10.87
CA TYR A 195 27.07 -22.37 -11.72
C TYR A 195 27.69 -22.49 -13.12
N SER A 196 28.20 -21.38 -13.67
CA SER A 196 28.79 -21.32 -15.01
C SER A 196 30.22 -21.90 -15.11
N ILE A 197 30.87 -22.13 -13.97
CA ILE A 197 32.26 -22.59 -13.91
C ILE A 197 32.37 -24.10 -14.17
N THR A 198 33.22 -24.50 -15.11
CA THR A 198 33.57 -25.89 -15.44
C THR A 198 34.30 -26.60 -14.30
N LYS A 199 34.22 -27.95 -14.28
CA LYS A 199 34.77 -28.80 -13.21
C LYS A 199 36.30 -28.59 -12.96
N SER A 200 37.04 -28.22 -13.99
CA SER A 200 38.51 -27.95 -13.95
C SER A 200 38.85 -26.61 -13.25
N GLU A 201 38.01 -25.62 -13.35
CA GLU A 201 38.22 -24.31 -12.71
C GLU A 201 37.82 -24.28 -11.22
N ARG A 202 37.00 -25.25 -10.78
CA ARG A 202 36.60 -25.39 -9.37
C ARG A 202 37.76 -25.69 -8.43
N LEU A 203 38.78 -26.39 -8.91
CA LEU A 203 39.93 -26.76 -8.09
C LEU A 203 40.87 -25.58 -7.79
N LEU A 204 40.85 -24.53 -8.59
CA LEU A 204 41.67 -23.33 -8.41
C LEU A 204 41.05 -22.29 -7.45
N LYS A 205 39.78 -22.45 -7.05
CA LYS A 205 39.00 -21.41 -6.37
C LYS A 205 38.64 -21.68 -4.90
N LYS A 206 39.56 -22.24 -4.11
CA LYS A 206 39.41 -22.31 -2.63
C LYS A 206 39.19 -20.93 -1.98
N LYS A 207 39.65 -19.87 -2.65
CA LYS A 207 39.48 -18.47 -2.22
C LYS A 207 38.01 -17.99 -2.27
N GLN A 208 37.22 -18.53 -3.19
CA GLN A 208 35.81 -18.12 -3.36
C GLN A 208 34.84 -18.63 -2.28
N MET A 209 35.18 -19.70 -1.55
CA MET A 209 34.30 -20.14 -0.43
C MET A 209 34.35 -19.18 0.75
N PHE A 210 35.47 -18.46 0.92
CA PHE A 210 35.59 -17.43 1.96
C PHE A 210 34.75 -16.17 1.61
N ASP A 211 34.75 -15.80 0.34
CA ASP A 211 34.02 -14.62 -0.14
C ASP A 211 32.49 -14.75 0.04
N ILE A 212 31.91 -15.94 -0.17
CA ILE A 212 30.48 -16.15 0.05
C ILE A 212 30.07 -16.01 1.52
N LYS A 213 30.91 -16.48 2.43
CA LYS A 213 30.63 -16.37 3.87
C LYS A 213 30.56 -14.91 4.29
N ILE A 214 31.45 -14.07 3.80
CA ILE A 214 31.47 -12.63 4.06
C ILE A 214 30.22 -11.96 3.43
N LEU A 215 29.85 -12.33 2.20
CA LEU A 215 28.65 -11.80 1.54
C LEU A 215 27.37 -12.16 2.30
N LEU A 216 27.26 -13.41 2.77
CA LEU A 216 26.09 -13.85 3.55
C LEU A 216 26.05 -13.17 4.92
N GLU A 217 27.19 -13.01 5.60
CA GLU A 217 27.26 -12.32 6.87
C GLU A 217 26.88 -10.83 6.74
N ASN A 218 27.36 -10.15 5.70
CA ASN A 218 26.96 -8.78 5.38
C ASN A 218 25.48 -8.67 5.06
N TYR A 219 24.93 -9.60 4.32
CA TYR A 219 23.51 -9.68 3.99
C TYR A 219 22.66 -9.86 5.25
N GLU A 220 23.01 -10.84 6.10
CA GLU A 220 22.32 -11.11 7.36
C GLU A 220 22.36 -9.89 8.31
N ASN A 221 23.53 -9.26 8.46
CA ASN A 221 23.69 -8.06 9.27
C ASN A 221 22.85 -6.89 8.75
N THR A 222 22.76 -6.72 7.43
CA THR A 222 21.96 -5.69 6.79
C THR A 222 20.46 -5.93 7.02
N LEU A 223 20.00 -7.17 6.81
CA LEU A 223 18.61 -7.56 7.07
C LEU A 223 18.23 -7.39 8.54
N ASN A 224 19.09 -7.84 9.46
CA ASN A 224 18.82 -7.72 10.89
C ASN A 224 18.68 -6.26 11.34
N LYS A 225 19.51 -5.35 10.80
CA LYS A 225 19.39 -3.91 11.06
C LYS A 225 18.11 -3.33 10.45
N LYS A 226 17.80 -3.70 9.22
CA LYS A 226 16.57 -3.30 8.53
C LYS A 226 15.33 -3.73 9.33
N TYR A 227 15.21 -5.01 9.67
CA TYR A 227 14.07 -5.54 10.41
C TYR A 227 13.93 -4.96 11.84
N LYS A 228 15.06 -4.71 12.52
CA LYS A 228 15.01 -4.00 13.80
C LYS A 228 14.44 -2.59 13.66
N LEU A 229 14.83 -1.85 12.64
CA LEU A 229 14.29 -0.50 12.37
C LEU A 229 12.82 -0.57 11.96
N GLU A 230 12.43 -1.46 11.06
CA GLU A 230 11.03 -1.64 10.66
C GLU A 230 10.15 -2.03 11.85
N SER A 231 10.61 -2.96 12.69
CA SER A 231 9.89 -3.37 13.90
C SER A 231 9.77 -2.22 14.91
N LEU A 232 10.83 -1.42 15.10
CA LEU A 232 10.80 -0.27 15.99
C LEU A 232 9.82 0.80 15.49
N VAL A 233 9.82 1.08 14.18
CA VAL A 233 8.89 2.04 13.58
C VAL A 233 7.46 1.56 13.69
N ASN A 234 7.18 0.35 13.23
CA ASN A 234 5.82 -0.16 13.15
C ASN A 234 5.24 -0.50 14.52
N ASN A 235 5.99 -1.23 15.35
CA ASN A 235 5.44 -1.73 16.61
C ASN A 235 5.56 -0.75 17.78
N MET A 236 6.68 -0.03 17.92
CA MET A 236 6.82 0.87 19.06
C MET A 236 6.29 2.27 18.78
N MET A 237 6.71 2.90 17.68
CA MET A 237 6.36 4.31 17.47
C MET A 237 4.93 4.49 16.96
N ILE A 238 4.53 3.73 15.93
CA ILE A 238 3.19 3.87 15.35
C ILE A 238 2.14 3.42 16.35
N TYR A 239 2.28 2.23 16.94
CA TYR A 239 1.32 1.75 17.94
C TYR A 239 1.31 2.57 19.23
N PHE A 240 2.46 3.11 19.68
CA PHE A 240 2.51 3.97 20.86
C PHE A 240 1.75 5.27 20.62
N VAL A 241 1.96 5.92 19.48
CA VAL A 241 1.23 7.15 19.12
C VAL A 241 -0.26 6.86 18.95
N LEU A 242 -0.62 5.78 18.25
CA LEU A 242 -2.03 5.39 18.07
C LEU A 242 -2.73 5.15 19.41
N ASN A 243 -2.16 4.29 20.25
CA ASN A 243 -2.75 3.97 21.55
C ASN A 243 -2.81 5.20 22.46
N GLY A 244 -1.78 6.05 22.43
CA GLY A 244 -1.78 7.31 23.18
C GLY A 244 -2.94 8.23 22.78
N VAL A 245 -3.25 8.31 21.48
CA VAL A 245 -4.40 9.07 20.99
C VAL A 245 -5.71 8.41 21.36
N ILE A 246 -5.85 7.10 21.17
CA ILE A 246 -7.05 6.36 21.57
C ILE A 246 -7.33 6.57 23.05
N ILE A 247 -6.33 6.41 23.93
CA ILE A 247 -6.46 6.64 25.38
C ILE A 247 -6.85 8.08 25.67
N SER A 248 -6.20 9.06 25.05
CA SER A 248 -6.53 10.49 25.22
C SER A 248 -7.98 10.77 24.81
N MET A 249 -8.43 10.17 23.72
CA MET A 249 -9.81 10.29 23.24
C MET A 249 -10.80 9.63 24.20
N TYR A 250 -10.47 8.48 24.80
CA TYR A 250 -11.30 7.85 25.83
C TYR A 250 -11.43 8.75 27.05
N LEU A 251 -10.34 9.33 27.54
CA LEU A 251 -10.36 10.20 28.71
C LEU A 251 -11.17 11.47 28.45
N ILE A 252 -10.92 12.17 27.35
CA ILE A 252 -11.60 13.43 27.04
C ILE A 252 -13.09 13.18 26.73
N SER A 253 -13.42 12.20 25.92
CA SER A 253 -14.82 11.90 25.58
C SER A 253 -15.58 11.30 26.76
N GLY A 254 -14.93 10.51 27.62
CA GLY A 254 -15.49 10.03 28.88
C GLY A 254 -15.82 11.18 29.86
N TYR A 255 -14.91 12.15 29.98
CA TYR A 255 -15.16 13.37 30.78
C TYR A 255 -16.35 14.17 30.22
N TYR A 256 -16.50 14.28 28.90
CA TYR A 256 -17.63 14.96 28.29
C TYR A 256 -18.96 14.24 28.48
N VAL A 257 -18.97 12.89 28.51
CA VAL A 257 -20.15 12.11 28.90
C VAL A 257 -20.48 12.38 30.39
N TYR A 258 -19.50 12.34 31.28
CA TYR A 258 -19.70 12.64 32.70
C TYR A 258 -20.30 14.02 32.91
N ARG A 259 -19.89 15.01 32.14
CA ARG A 259 -20.42 16.37 32.15
C ARG A 259 -21.74 16.55 31.40
N ASN A 260 -22.33 15.49 30.82
CA ASN A 260 -23.52 15.54 29.98
C ASN A 260 -23.37 16.45 28.72
N MET A 261 -22.12 16.67 28.25
CA MET A 261 -21.87 17.49 27.07
C MET A 261 -22.06 16.71 25.78
N ILE A 262 -21.88 15.39 25.81
CA ILE A 262 -22.12 14.47 24.70
C ILE A 262 -22.88 13.24 25.19
N THR A 263 -23.59 12.56 24.27
CA THR A 263 -24.29 11.30 24.57
C THR A 263 -23.33 10.11 24.59
N ILE A 264 -23.73 9.01 25.22
CA ILE A 264 -22.97 7.73 25.19
C ILE A 264 -22.84 7.21 23.77
N GLY A 265 -23.88 7.36 22.91
CA GLY A 265 -23.78 7.01 21.51
C GLY A 265 -22.77 7.89 20.75
N THR A 266 -22.65 9.19 21.10
CA THR A 266 -21.61 10.06 20.53
C THR A 266 -20.21 9.59 20.96
N PHE A 267 -20.04 9.26 22.24
CA PHE A 267 -18.80 8.68 22.77
C PHE A 267 -18.39 7.43 21.96
N TYR A 268 -19.29 6.48 21.78
CA TYR A 268 -19.02 5.24 21.05
C TYR A 268 -18.69 5.52 19.58
N ALA A 269 -19.44 6.38 18.90
CA ALA A 269 -19.16 6.75 17.51
C ALA A 269 -17.81 7.42 17.33
N THR A 270 -17.40 8.29 18.29
CA THR A 270 -16.09 8.93 18.23
C THR A 270 -14.95 7.90 18.33
N GLN A 271 -15.07 6.87 19.19
CA GLN A 271 -14.08 5.80 19.27
C GLN A 271 -13.95 5.02 17.96
N LEU A 272 -15.09 4.69 17.33
CA LEU A 272 -15.09 4.04 16.03
C LEU A 272 -14.44 4.92 14.95
N TYR A 273 -14.69 6.22 14.94
CA TYR A 273 -14.08 7.14 13.97
C TYR A 273 -12.59 7.32 14.19
N VAL A 274 -12.09 7.34 15.43
CA VAL A 274 -10.65 7.38 15.72
C VAL A 274 -9.96 6.14 15.15
N SER A 275 -10.50 4.96 15.43
CA SER A 275 -9.96 3.71 14.87
C SER A 275 -10.00 3.69 13.33
N ARG A 276 -11.10 4.15 12.72
CA ARG A 276 -11.26 4.22 11.27
C ARG A 276 -10.41 5.29 10.60
N PHE A 277 -10.09 6.37 11.30
CA PHE A 277 -9.19 7.42 10.81
C PHE A 277 -7.76 6.93 10.71
N TRP A 278 -7.35 6.04 11.60
CA TRP A 278 -6.01 5.50 11.60
C TRP A 278 -5.69 4.63 10.37
N THR A 279 -6.63 3.81 9.95
CA THR A 279 -6.44 2.91 8.79
C THR A 279 -5.94 3.63 7.52
N PRO A 280 -6.56 4.72 7.02
CA PRO A 280 -6.02 5.46 5.88
C PRO A 280 -4.69 6.16 6.17
N VAL A 281 -4.43 6.57 7.42
CA VAL A 281 -3.14 7.17 7.82
C VAL A 281 -2.03 6.13 7.69
N GLU A 282 -2.20 4.97 8.31
CA GLU A 282 -1.26 3.84 8.21
C GLU A 282 -1.00 3.44 6.76
N TYR A 283 -2.07 3.32 5.97
CA TYR A 283 -1.97 3.01 4.55
C TYR A 283 -1.11 4.01 3.77
N LEU A 284 -1.25 5.32 4.02
CA LEU A 284 -0.44 6.34 3.35
C LEU A 284 1.04 6.25 3.73
N PHE A 285 1.36 5.83 4.97
CA PHE A 285 2.74 5.60 5.39
C PHE A 285 3.34 4.36 4.74
N ASP A 286 2.59 3.28 4.68
CA ASP A 286 3.02 2.02 4.05
C ASP A 286 3.27 2.19 2.56
N ILE A 287 2.43 2.93 1.86
CA ILE A 287 2.61 3.22 0.42
C ILE A 287 3.93 3.92 0.15
N ARG A 288 4.34 4.85 1.00
CA ARG A 288 5.63 5.52 0.82
C ARG A 288 6.77 4.51 0.82
N ASN A 289 6.77 3.59 1.79
CA ASN A 289 7.79 2.56 1.90
C ASN A 289 7.74 1.59 0.71
N GLN A 290 6.55 1.16 0.31
CA GLN A 290 6.34 0.33 -0.89
C GLN A 290 6.81 1.05 -2.16
N TYR A 291 6.55 2.34 -2.31
CA TYR A 291 7.00 3.14 -3.45
C TYR A 291 8.52 3.26 -3.50
N LEU A 292 9.18 3.51 -2.38
CA LEU A 292 10.64 3.60 -2.33
C LEU A 292 11.30 2.28 -2.73
N THR A 293 10.72 1.16 -2.32
CA THR A 293 11.19 -0.19 -2.70
C THR A 293 10.91 -0.50 -4.18
N ALA A 294 9.74 -0.11 -4.70
CA ALA A 294 9.34 -0.40 -6.07
C ALA A 294 9.90 0.61 -7.11
N LYS A 295 10.33 1.80 -6.68
CA LYS A 295 10.81 2.86 -7.57
C LYS A 295 11.91 2.43 -8.55
N PRO A 296 12.97 1.70 -8.13
CA PRO A 296 13.97 1.19 -9.06
C PRO A 296 13.37 0.23 -10.11
N ALA A 297 12.48 -0.68 -9.67
CA ALA A 297 11.79 -1.61 -10.57
C ALA A 297 10.88 -0.89 -11.55
N ILE A 298 10.13 0.13 -11.10
CA ILE A 298 9.28 0.97 -11.95
C ILE A 298 10.12 1.68 -13.01
N ASN A 299 11.24 2.29 -12.63
CA ASN A 299 12.11 2.99 -13.55
C ASN A 299 12.75 2.04 -14.57
N SER A 300 13.25 0.88 -14.12
CA SER A 300 13.81 -0.15 -14.99
C SER A 300 12.80 -0.64 -16.01
N PHE A 301 11.58 -0.97 -15.55
CA PHE A 301 10.50 -1.42 -16.42
C PHE A 301 10.06 -0.34 -17.42
N LEU A 302 9.89 0.91 -16.99
CA LEU A 302 9.52 2.00 -17.89
C LEU A 302 10.61 2.26 -18.93
N ASN A 303 11.87 2.24 -18.55
CA ASN A 303 12.99 2.36 -19.48
C ASN A 303 13.01 1.19 -20.48
N PHE A 304 12.76 -0.03 -20.02
CA PHE A 304 12.63 -1.20 -20.88
C PHE A 304 11.53 -1.02 -21.93
N MET A 305 10.37 -0.45 -21.52
CA MET A 305 9.24 -0.21 -22.44
C MET A 305 9.45 1.03 -23.34
N GLU A 306 10.26 2.03 -22.95
CA GLU A 306 10.50 3.27 -23.71
C GLU A 306 11.58 3.15 -24.79
N VAL A 307 12.59 2.33 -24.61
CA VAL A 307 13.67 2.07 -25.60
C VAL A 307 13.11 1.73 -27.01
N LYS A 308 11.89 1.24 -27.04
CA LYS A 308 11.13 0.94 -28.24
C LYS A 308 10.63 2.16 -29.03
N LYS A 309 10.07 3.18 -28.35
CA LYS A 309 9.43 4.32 -29.05
C LYS A 309 10.40 5.15 -29.86
N THR A 310 11.59 5.36 -29.32
CA THR A 310 12.62 6.15 -29.98
C THR A 310 13.20 5.49 -31.22
N ARG A 311 13.27 4.15 -31.27
CA ARG A 311 13.81 3.40 -32.42
C ARG A 311 12.80 3.25 -33.55
N TYR A 312 11.52 3.08 -33.27
CA TYR A 312 10.49 2.97 -34.31
C TYR A 312 10.34 4.28 -35.11
N ASN A 313 10.48 5.42 -34.46
CA ASN A 313 10.47 6.73 -35.14
C ASN A 313 11.72 6.98 -36.01
N TYR A 314 12.84 6.32 -35.73
CA TYR A 314 14.06 6.45 -36.53
C TYR A 314 14.03 5.62 -37.82
N ASP A 315 13.31 4.50 -37.81
CA ASP A 315 13.22 3.60 -38.98
C ASP A 315 12.16 4.06 -40.00
N ILE A 316 11.11 4.78 -39.58
CA ILE A 316 10.10 5.40 -40.47
C ILE A 316 10.68 6.61 -41.26
N ILE A 317 11.75 7.23 -40.75
CA ILE A 317 12.40 8.40 -41.39
C ILE A 317 13.47 7.93 -42.40
N LYS A 318 13.77 6.63 -42.52
CA LYS A 318 14.79 6.07 -43.40
C LYS A 318 14.26 5.24 -44.58
N GLU A 319 12.93 5.04 -44.69
CA GLU A 319 12.24 4.58 -45.87
C GLU A 319 11.61 5.78 -46.60
#